data_7b1aae72015ae357064cf23915aaf06c
#
_entry.id   7b1aae72015ae357064cf23915aaf06c
#
_cell.length_a   1.000
_cell.length_b   1.000
_cell.length_c   1.000
_cell.angle_alpha   90.00
_cell.angle_beta   90.00
_cell.angle_gamma   90.00
#
_symmetry.space_group_name_H-M   'P 1'
#
loop_
_entity.id
_entity.type
_entity.pdbx_description
1 polymer ?
#
loop_
_entity_poly.entity_id
_entity_poly.type
_entity_poly.pdbx_seq_one_letter_code
_entity_poly.pdbx_strand_id
1 'polypeptide(L)'
;MIHEKTVIQNNVTFSNDLFFKYLLSRDTFESKKIRKFIVKSVTGLDCQQMIVKNPEINQNTVLAKNIILDICAVDEKGRIIDIEMQMAGSSNSESTRFQFYGARLLVEQIDTGEKYHQLRPVYQIIFINEDDDRLIKEYAFRDDQGEVEKSNLNYRYFIKMRHIDKLIKEKGIAGLDDLERLCYLFIKNEYPDIMKEREEDIVEMVIKMYDKFRSNEPIWSLANQLALAKLRTESLEMEREEKTAKRIEEGIKQGIEIGREEGVEIGKKETLKKEKQRCIKMLKKQYHQDCQEWVESLSEKQLDGIIELIFKEEDFKVFKQKIDMIK
;
A
#
# COMPACT_ATOMS: atom_id res chain seq x y z
N MET A 1 19.33 4.93 -45.71
CA MET A 1 18.02 4.69 -45.08
C MET A 1 18.26 3.72 -43.93
N ILE A 2 18.34 4.25 -42.73
CA ILE A 2 18.51 3.48 -41.50
C ILE A 2 17.10 3.03 -41.13
N HIS A 3 16.83 1.73 -41.22
CA HIS A 3 15.61 1.15 -40.67
C HIS A 3 15.65 1.28 -39.15
N GLU A 4 14.94 2.25 -38.60
CA GLU A 4 14.54 2.23 -37.21
C GLU A 4 13.76 0.93 -36.97
N LYS A 5 14.39 -0.02 -36.30
CA LYS A 5 13.68 -1.13 -35.66
C LYS A 5 12.84 -0.49 -34.57
N THR A 6 11.56 -0.33 -34.86
CA THR A 6 10.56 -0.05 -33.81
C THR A 6 10.66 -1.21 -32.84
N VAL A 7 11.34 -1.00 -31.72
CA VAL A 7 11.30 -1.88 -30.56
C VAL A 7 9.87 -1.79 -30.04
N ILE A 8 9.02 -2.71 -30.47
CA ILE A 8 7.70 -2.90 -29.86
C ILE A 8 8.00 -3.31 -28.44
N GLN A 9 7.90 -2.36 -27.53
CA GLN A 9 8.06 -2.58 -26.11
C GLN A 9 7.01 -3.62 -25.71
N ASN A 10 7.45 -4.83 -25.36
CA ASN A 10 6.58 -5.94 -25.02
C ASN A 10 5.98 -5.67 -23.63
N ASN A 11 4.74 -5.16 -23.58
CA ASN A 11 4.06 -4.80 -22.35
C ASN A 11 3.49 -6.02 -21.60
N VAL A 12 3.50 -7.20 -22.23
CA VAL A 12 3.03 -8.45 -21.63
C VAL A 12 4.23 -9.18 -21.03
N THR A 13 4.25 -9.30 -19.72
CA THR A 13 5.29 -9.98 -18.95
C THR A 13 4.89 -11.41 -18.59
N PHE A 14 5.83 -12.21 -18.06
CA PHE A 14 5.52 -13.53 -17.50
C PHE A 14 4.57 -13.45 -16.29
N SER A 15 4.51 -12.32 -15.61
CA SER A 15 3.57 -12.04 -14.50
C SER A 15 2.28 -11.35 -14.96
N ASN A 16 2.01 -11.29 -16.27
CA ASN A 16 0.75 -10.73 -16.78
C ASN A 16 -0.44 -11.61 -16.36
N ASP A 17 -1.51 -10.99 -15.87
CA ASP A 17 -2.69 -11.67 -15.32
C ASP A 17 -3.31 -12.68 -16.31
N LEU A 18 -3.42 -12.31 -17.61
CA LEU A 18 -3.96 -13.23 -18.63
C LEU A 18 -3.00 -14.38 -18.93
N PHE A 19 -1.69 -14.13 -18.99
CA PHE A 19 -0.73 -15.20 -19.17
C PHE A 19 -0.70 -16.13 -17.96
N PHE A 20 -0.71 -15.60 -16.75
CA PHE A 20 -0.75 -16.39 -15.51
C PHE A 20 -1.98 -17.30 -15.47
N LYS A 21 -3.14 -16.76 -15.83
CA LYS A 21 -4.37 -17.55 -15.96
C LYS A 21 -4.26 -18.58 -17.08
N TYR A 22 -3.75 -18.21 -18.26
CA TYR A 22 -3.51 -19.14 -19.37
C TYR A 22 -2.57 -20.28 -18.95
N LEU A 23 -1.50 -19.97 -18.22
CA LEU A 23 -0.49 -20.92 -17.75
C LEU A 23 -1.11 -21.97 -16.82
N LEU A 24 -1.99 -21.53 -15.87
CA LEU A 24 -2.42 -22.37 -14.77
C LEU A 24 -3.86 -22.91 -14.88
N SER A 25 -4.75 -22.33 -15.72
CA SER A 25 -6.15 -22.76 -15.77
C SER A 25 -6.42 -23.92 -16.71
N ARG A 26 -5.54 -24.14 -17.71
CA ARG A 26 -5.81 -25.08 -18.80
C ARG A 26 -5.74 -26.54 -18.36
N ASP A 27 -6.51 -27.40 -19.06
CA ASP A 27 -6.49 -28.85 -18.87
C ASP A 27 -5.44 -29.52 -19.76
N THR A 28 -4.23 -28.94 -19.87
CA THR A 28 -3.09 -29.51 -20.57
C THR A 28 -2.13 -30.20 -19.61
N PHE A 29 -1.28 -31.07 -20.14
CA PHE A 29 -0.23 -31.72 -19.35
C PHE A 29 0.68 -30.72 -18.65
N GLU A 30 1.13 -29.70 -19.38
CA GLU A 30 2.04 -28.67 -18.89
C GLU A 30 1.38 -27.86 -17.75
N SER A 31 0.16 -27.36 -17.95
CA SER A 31 -0.54 -26.60 -16.91
C SER A 31 -0.77 -27.43 -15.64
N LYS A 32 -1.14 -28.70 -15.78
CA LYS A 32 -1.29 -29.64 -14.65
C LYS A 32 0.03 -29.84 -13.91
N LYS A 33 1.12 -30.05 -14.64
CA LYS A 33 2.47 -30.27 -14.07
C LYS A 33 2.96 -29.02 -13.33
N ILE A 34 2.79 -27.83 -13.91
CA ILE A 34 3.18 -26.56 -13.30
C ILE A 34 2.37 -26.27 -12.03
N ARG A 35 1.04 -26.46 -12.05
CA ARG A 35 0.20 -26.30 -10.84
C ARG A 35 0.64 -27.22 -9.71
N LYS A 36 0.84 -28.52 -10.00
CA LYS A 36 1.30 -29.48 -9.02
C LYS A 36 2.66 -29.11 -8.44
N PHE A 37 3.56 -28.68 -9.29
CA PHE A 37 4.88 -28.21 -8.89
C PHE A 37 4.78 -27.02 -7.92
N ILE A 38 4.04 -25.98 -8.27
CA ILE A 38 3.86 -24.80 -7.40
C ILE A 38 3.29 -25.20 -6.04
N VAL A 39 2.19 -25.95 -6.04
CA VAL A 39 1.55 -26.39 -4.79
C VAL A 39 2.50 -27.21 -3.93
N LYS A 40 3.20 -28.19 -4.51
CA LYS A 40 4.15 -29.03 -3.77
C LYS A 40 5.32 -28.24 -3.22
N SER A 41 5.92 -27.38 -4.03
CA SER A 41 7.09 -26.58 -3.62
C SER A 41 6.77 -25.59 -2.51
N VAL A 42 5.56 -25.03 -2.51
CA VAL A 42 5.17 -23.98 -1.55
C VAL A 42 4.55 -24.56 -0.29
N THR A 43 3.68 -25.56 -0.40
CA THR A 43 2.88 -26.08 0.72
C THR A 43 3.31 -27.45 1.21
N GLY A 44 4.17 -28.15 0.46
CA GLY A 44 4.52 -29.54 0.70
C GLY A 44 3.43 -30.56 0.32
N LEU A 45 2.28 -30.13 -0.18
CA LEU A 45 1.17 -31.01 -0.55
C LEU A 45 1.47 -31.74 -1.87
N ASP A 46 1.35 -33.06 -1.84
CA ASP A 46 1.46 -33.89 -3.04
C ASP A 46 0.05 -34.20 -3.57
N CYS A 47 -0.44 -33.35 -4.49
CA CYS A 47 -1.77 -33.46 -5.09
C CYS A 47 -1.71 -34.37 -6.33
N GLN A 48 -2.49 -35.46 -6.35
CA GLN A 48 -2.59 -36.35 -7.52
C GLN A 48 -3.41 -35.72 -8.62
N GLN A 49 -4.49 -35.06 -8.27
CA GLN A 49 -5.35 -34.32 -9.20
C GLN A 49 -5.67 -32.93 -8.65
N MET A 50 -5.86 -32.00 -9.55
CA MET A 50 -6.40 -30.67 -9.22
C MET A 50 -7.36 -30.23 -10.33
N ILE A 51 -8.61 -29.96 -9.98
CA ILE A 51 -9.66 -29.50 -10.90
C ILE A 51 -9.81 -27.99 -10.71
N VAL A 52 -9.54 -27.23 -11.75
CA VAL A 52 -9.73 -25.77 -11.74
C VAL A 52 -11.23 -25.47 -11.81
N LYS A 53 -11.72 -24.64 -10.88
CA LYS A 53 -13.14 -24.27 -10.74
C LYS A 53 -13.53 -23.02 -11.52
N ASN A 54 -12.56 -22.16 -11.85
CA ASN A 54 -12.74 -20.90 -12.58
C ASN A 54 -11.90 -20.85 -13.88
N PRO A 55 -12.02 -21.83 -14.80
CA PRO A 55 -11.13 -21.92 -15.98
C PRO A 55 -11.36 -20.79 -17.00
N GLU A 56 -12.51 -20.12 -16.97
CA GLU A 56 -12.90 -19.12 -17.97
C GLU A 56 -13.06 -17.71 -17.36
N ILE A 57 -12.59 -16.73 -18.14
CA ILE A 57 -12.88 -15.32 -17.88
C ILE A 57 -14.27 -15.03 -18.42
N ASN A 58 -15.28 -14.98 -17.55
CA ASN A 58 -16.62 -14.62 -17.96
C ASN A 58 -16.70 -13.10 -18.15
N GLN A 59 -16.84 -12.63 -19.41
CA GLN A 59 -16.86 -11.19 -19.75
C GLN A 59 -17.97 -10.41 -19.03
N ASN A 60 -19.03 -11.07 -18.58
CA ASN A 60 -20.15 -10.46 -17.87
C ASN A 60 -19.86 -10.13 -16.39
N THR A 61 -18.76 -10.61 -15.81
CA THR A 61 -18.37 -10.38 -14.42
C THR A 61 -17.52 -9.14 -14.18
N VAL A 62 -17.09 -8.45 -15.23
CA VAL A 62 -16.23 -7.24 -15.13
C VAL A 62 -16.97 -6.05 -14.49
N LEU A 63 -18.30 -6.02 -14.49
CA LEU A 63 -19.11 -4.89 -13.98
C LEU A 63 -19.61 -5.04 -12.54
N ALA A 64 -19.52 -6.23 -11.95
CA ALA A 64 -19.84 -6.43 -10.53
C ALA A 64 -18.51 -6.54 -9.76
N LYS A 65 -18.45 -5.98 -8.54
CA LYS A 65 -17.35 -6.25 -7.58
C LYS A 65 -17.37 -7.74 -7.14
N ASN A 66 -17.36 -8.64 -8.09
CA ASN A 66 -17.22 -10.06 -7.82
C ASN A 66 -15.74 -10.34 -7.61
N ILE A 67 -15.46 -11.10 -6.57
CA ILE A 67 -14.11 -11.60 -6.31
C ILE A 67 -13.74 -12.50 -7.49
N ILE A 68 -12.78 -12.05 -8.28
CA ILE A 68 -12.20 -12.84 -9.35
C ILE A 68 -10.90 -13.38 -8.80
N LEU A 69 -10.90 -14.64 -8.39
CA LEU A 69 -9.66 -15.35 -8.06
C LEU A 69 -8.92 -15.66 -9.36
N ASP A 70 -7.58 -15.58 -9.33
CA ASP A 70 -6.79 -15.91 -10.51
C ASP A 70 -6.95 -17.39 -10.84
N ILE A 71 -6.63 -18.28 -9.93
CA ILE A 71 -6.79 -19.72 -10.07
C ILE A 71 -7.36 -20.35 -8.80
N CYS A 72 -8.60 -20.79 -8.85
CA CYS A 72 -9.19 -21.58 -7.80
C CYS A 72 -9.31 -23.04 -8.25
N ALA A 73 -8.69 -23.95 -7.52
CA ALA A 73 -8.71 -25.39 -7.82
C ALA A 73 -9.09 -26.19 -6.58
N VAL A 74 -9.61 -27.40 -6.83
CA VAL A 74 -9.91 -28.39 -5.77
C VAL A 74 -9.12 -29.65 -6.07
N ASP A 75 -8.45 -30.18 -5.06
CA ASP A 75 -7.69 -31.43 -5.18
C ASP A 75 -8.56 -32.68 -4.92
N GLU A 76 -7.97 -33.86 -5.04
CA GLU A 76 -8.65 -35.16 -4.81
C GLU A 76 -9.14 -35.38 -3.38
N LYS A 77 -8.66 -34.58 -2.40
CA LYS A 77 -9.08 -34.61 -0.98
C LYS A 77 -10.11 -33.54 -0.66
N GLY A 78 -10.55 -32.78 -1.66
CA GLY A 78 -11.49 -31.68 -1.52
C GLY A 78 -10.89 -30.40 -0.97
N ARG A 79 -9.54 -30.30 -0.82
CA ARG A 79 -8.86 -29.08 -0.36
C ARG A 79 -8.95 -28.01 -1.43
N ILE A 80 -9.22 -26.79 -1.04
CA ILE A 80 -9.28 -25.64 -1.96
C ILE A 80 -7.89 -25.03 -2.06
N ILE A 81 -7.44 -24.82 -3.28
CA ILE A 81 -6.14 -24.21 -3.60
C ILE A 81 -6.40 -22.97 -4.43
N ASP A 82 -6.02 -21.82 -3.90
CA ASP A 82 -6.14 -20.51 -4.50
C ASP A 82 -4.75 -20.00 -4.83
N ILE A 83 -4.45 -19.75 -6.12
CA ILE A 83 -3.14 -19.28 -6.57
C ILE A 83 -3.32 -17.91 -7.22
N GLU A 84 -2.68 -16.89 -6.66
CA GLU A 84 -2.83 -15.49 -7.02
C GLU A 84 -1.51 -14.87 -7.46
N MET A 85 -1.55 -13.92 -8.40
CA MET A 85 -0.42 -13.10 -8.83
C MET A 85 -0.66 -11.63 -8.49
N GLN A 86 0.18 -11.05 -7.62
CA GLN A 86 0.05 -9.67 -7.17
C GLN A 86 1.33 -8.88 -7.48
N MET A 87 1.32 -8.15 -8.59
CA MET A 87 2.47 -7.35 -9.02
C MET A 87 2.46 -5.92 -8.49
N ALA A 88 1.29 -5.34 -8.15
CA ALA A 88 1.24 -4.12 -7.36
C ALA A 88 1.74 -4.40 -5.94
N GLY A 89 2.52 -3.49 -5.34
CA GLY A 89 3.02 -3.68 -3.97
C GLY A 89 1.88 -3.85 -2.97
N SER A 90 2.12 -4.56 -1.85
CA SER A 90 1.08 -4.75 -0.85
C SER A 90 0.83 -3.48 -0.05
N SER A 91 -0.39 -2.95 -0.16
CA SER A 91 -0.95 -2.08 0.87
C SER A 91 -1.55 -2.93 2.01
N ASN A 92 -1.75 -2.34 3.20
CA ASN A 92 -2.47 -3.01 4.29
C ASN A 92 -3.85 -3.52 3.83
N SER A 93 -4.48 -2.83 2.87
CA SER A 93 -5.77 -3.23 2.27
C SER A 93 -5.69 -4.53 1.49
N GLU A 94 -4.57 -4.84 0.84
CA GLU A 94 -4.40 -6.07 0.06
C GLU A 94 -4.18 -7.29 0.95
N SER A 95 -3.42 -7.17 2.03
CA SER A 95 -3.31 -8.25 3.02
C SER A 95 -4.67 -8.59 3.63
N THR A 96 -5.51 -7.60 3.89
CA THR A 96 -6.89 -7.77 4.36
C THR A 96 -7.77 -8.43 3.29
N ARG A 97 -7.59 -8.09 2.01
CA ARG A 97 -8.29 -8.71 0.88
C ARG A 97 -8.08 -10.23 0.85
N PHE A 98 -6.83 -10.70 0.96
CA PHE A 98 -6.54 -12.14 0.95
C PHE A 98 -7.10 -12.86 2.19
N GLN A 99 -7.16 -12.19 3.35
CA GLN A 99 -7.85 -12.76 4.51
C GLN A 99 -9.35 -12.96 4.23
N PHE A 100 -9.99 -11.95 3.64
CA PHE A 100 -11.39 -12.00 3.27
C PHE A 100 -11.66 -13.10 2.21
N TYR A 101 -10.80 -13.25 1.22
CA TYR A 101 -10.93 -14.30 0.19
C TYR A 101 -10.81 -15.70 0.80
N GLY A 102 -9.82 -15.94 1.66
CA GLY A 102 -9.68 -17.22 2.36
C GLY A 102 -10.91 -17.56 3.23
N ALA A 103 -11.44 -16.58 3.97
CA ALA A 103 -12.65 -16.76 4.77
C ALA A 103 -13.86 -17.07 3.90
N ARG A 104 -14.03 -16.38 2.77
CA ARG A 104 -15.12 -16.62 1.84
C ARG A 104 -15.07 -18.01 1.23
N LEU A 105 -13.89 -18.46 0.80
CA LEU A 105 -13.70 -19.82 0.28
C LEU A 105 -14.03 -20.91 1.32
N LEU A 106 -13.88 -20.62 2.61
CA LEU A 106 -14.33 -21.52 3.67
C LEU A 106 -15.86 -21.53 3.79
N VAL A 107 -16.48 -20.35 3.84
CA VAL A 107 -17.93 -20.21 4.01
C VAL A 107 -18.70 -20.80 2.82
N GLU A 108 -18.18 -20.65 1.59
CA GLU A 108 -18.82 -21.16 0.37
C GLU A 108 -18.77 -22.69 0.23
N GLN A 109 -18.11 -23.41 1.15
CA GLN A 109 -18.04 -24.87 1.11
C GLN A 109 -19.28 -25.57 1.67
N ILE A 110 -20.06 -24.90 2.52
CA ILE A 110 -21.22 -25.49 3.21
C ILE A 110 -22.41 -24.54 3.18
N ASP A 111 -23.61 -25.12 3.08
CA ASP A 111 -24.87 -24.42 3.17
C ASP A 111 -25.46 -24.45 4.60
N THR A 112 -26.55 -23.70 4.81
CA THR A 112 -27.25 -23.64 6.09
C THR A 112 -27.73 -25.01 6.51
N GLY A 113 -27.31 -25.47 7.68
CA GLY A 113 -27.69 -26.77 8.25
C GLY A 113 -26.73 -27.92 7.93
N GLU A 114 -25.71 -27.70 7.13
CA GLU A 114 -24.64 -28.67 6.89
C GLU A 114 -23.65 -28.74 8.06
N LYS A 115 -22.90 -29.83 8.12
CA LYS A 115 -22.03 -30.14 9.26
C LYS A 115 -20.62 -29.61 9.04
N TYR A 116 -20.05 -28.89 10.00
CA TYR A 116 -18.72 -28.27 9.92
C TYR A 116 -17.56 -29.27 9.65
N HIS A 117 -17.71 -30.57 9.97
CA HIS A 117 -16.68 -31.57 9.66
C HIS A 117 -16.50 -31.83 8.15
N GLN A 118 -17.40 -31.32 7.31
CA GLN A 118 -17.30 -31.38 5.85
C GLN A 118 -16.34 -30.33 5.30
N LEU A 119 -16.05 -29.26 6.05
CA LEU A 119 -15.11 -28.24 5.66
C LEU A 119 -13.72 -28.85 5.34
N ARG A 120 -13.13 -28.36 4.28
CA ARG A 120 -11.77 -28.72 3.85
C ARG A 120 -10.87 -27.51 3.93
N PRO A 121 -9.57 -27.70 4.23
CA PRO A 121 -8.64 -26.58 4.29
C PRO A 121 -8.54 -25.81 2.97
N VAL A 122 -8.36 -24.49 3.11
CA VAL A 122 -8.06 -23.56 2.04
C VAL A 122 -6.57 -23.21 2.11
N TYR A 123 -5.88 -23.35 0.99
CA TYR A 123 -4.48 -22.98 0.79
C TYR A 123 -4.38 -21.86 -0.22
N GLN A 124 -4.04 -20.67 0.25
CA GLN A 124 -3.80 -19.52 -0.61
C GLN A 124 -2.30 -19.41 -0.89
N ILE A 125 -1.91 -19.39 -2.15
CA ILE A 125 -0.53 -19.24 -2.63
C ILE A 125 -0.48 -17.93 -3.41
N ILE A 126 0.19 -16.91 -2.87
CA ILE A 126 0.16 -15.55 -3.38
C ILE A 126 1.57 -15.15 -3.80
N PHE A 127 1.81 -15.08 -5.10
CA PHE A 127 3.02 -14.49 -5.66
C PHE A 127 2.94 -12.97 -5.55
N ILE A 128 3.86 -12.36 -4.80
CA ILE A 128 3.82 -10.92 -4.53
C ILE A 128 5.15 -10.25 -4.87
N ASN A 129 5.06 -9.07 -5.50
CA ASN A 129 6.23 -8.26 -5.88
C ASN A 129 6.78 -7.48 -4.69
N GLU A 130 7.27 -8.20 -3.69
CA GLU A 130 7.87 -7.65 -2.47
C GLU A 130 9.17 -8.34 -2.13
N ASP A 131 10.04 -7.65 -1.37
CA ASP A 131 11.21 -8.23 -0.71
C ASP A 131 10.90 -8.58 0.75
N ASP A 132 11.59 -9.61 1.27
CA ASP A 132 11.53 -9.98 2.67
C ASP A 132 12.83 -10.71 3.09
N ASP A 133 12.88 -11.23 4.33
CA ASP A 133 14.00 -12.04 4.86
C ASP A 133 14.06 -13.45 4.25
N ARG A 134 12.93 -13.95 3.71
CA ARG A 134 12.83 -15.27 3.05
C ARG A 134 11.86 -15.25 1.87
N LEU A 135 12.03 -16.20 0.96
CA LEU A 135 11.21 -16.30 -0.25
C LEU A 135 9.76 -16.67 0.07
N ILE A 136 9.51 -17.62 0.98
CA ILE A 136 8.17 -18.09 1.34
C ILE A 136 7.88 -17.74 2.79
N LYS A 137 6.73 -17.09 3.03
CA LYS A 137 6.17 -16.88 4.38
C LYS A 137 4.82 -17.56 4.50
N GLU A 138 4.71 -18.44 5.48
CA GLU A 138 3.46 -19.11 5.84
C GLU A 138 2.75 -18.38 6.96
N TYR A 139 1.43 -18.24 6.81
CA TYR A 139 0.50 -17.76 7.83
C TYR A 139 -0.57 -18.82 8.08
N ALA A 140 -0.71 -19.22 9.34
CA ALA A 140 -1.69 -20.17 9.82
C ALA A 140 -2.10 -19.80 11.26
N PHE A 141 -3.22 -20.30 11.74
CA PHE A 141 -3.55 -20.17 13.16
C PHE A 141 -2.60 -21.02 13.98
N ARG A 142 -1.99 -20.40 14.98
CA ARG A 142 -0.97 -21.01 15.84
C ARG A 142 -1.26 -20.66 17.29
N ASP A 143 -0.87 -21.56 18.19
CA ASP A 143 -0.88 -21.27 19.62
C ASP A 143 0.29 -20.36 20.04
N ASP A 144 0.42 -20.09 21.33
CA ASP A 144 1.46 -19.25 21.92
C ASP A 144 2.87 -19.88 21.84
N GLN A 145 2.97 -21.17 21.55
CA GLN A 145 4.23 -21.89 21.32
C GLN A 145 4.61 -21.95 19.83
N GLY A 146 3.74 -21.48 18.94
CA GLY A 146 3.94 -21.46 17.50
C GLY A 146 3.51 -22.75 16.80
N GLU A 147 2.84 -23.68 17.47
CA GLU A 147 2.29 -24.89 16.86
C GLU A 147 1.01 -24.57 16.08
N VAL A 148 0.91 -25.12 14.87
CA VAL A 148 -0.31 -24.94 14.03
C VAL A 148 -1.47 -25.67 14.69
N GLU A 149 -2.62 -24.99 14.79
CA GLU A 149 -3.86 -25.62 15.27
C GLU A 149 -4.20 -26.86 14.45
N LYS A 150 -4.48 -28.00 15.14
CA LYS A 150 -4.76 -29.29 14.47
C LYS A 150 -5.92 -29.24 13.49
N SER A 151 -6.90 -28.39 13.75
CA SER A 151 -8.08 -28.16 12.91
C SER A 151 -7.94 -26.91 12.01
N ASN A 152 -6.71 -26.42 11.77
CA ASN A 152 -6.54 -25.25 10.94
C ASN A 152 -7.09 -25.47 9.53
N LEU A 153 -8.00 -24.62 9.13
CA LEU A 153 -8.67 -24.66 7.83
C LEU A 153 -8.18 -23.55 6.87
N ASN A 154 -7.32 -22.65 7.31
CA ASN A 154 -6.86 -21.54 6.50
C ASN A 154 -5.34 -21.41 6.55
N TYR A 155 -4.71 -21.68 5.42
CA TYR A 155 -3.27 -21.53 5.22
C TYR A 155 -3.03 -20.47 4.14
N ARG A 156 -2.11 -19.55 4.40
CA ARG A 156 -1.73 -18.54 3.42
C ARG A 156 -0.23 -18.47 3.29
N TYR A 157 0.25 -18.56 2.06
CA TYR A 157 1.66 -18.53 1.69
C TYR A 157 1.89 -17.32 0.81
N PHE A 158 2.74 -16.40 1.26
CA PHE A 158 3.25 -15.31 0.42
C PHE A 158 4.60 -15.69 -0.14
N ILE A 159 4.73 -15.66 -1.47
CA ILE A 159 5.97 -15.84 -2.17
C ILE A 159 6.52 -14.45 -2.48
N LYS A 160 7.51 -14.00 -1.69
CA LYS A 160 8.15 -12.70 -1.76
C LYS A 160 9.15 -12.66 -2.90
N MET A 161 8.64 -12.50 -4.13
CA MET A 161 9.41 -12.73 -5.34
C MET A 161 10.67 -11.86 -5.48
N ARG A 162 10.71 -10.64 -4.88
CA ARG A 162 11.91 -9.79 -4.93
C ARG A 162 13.06 -10.31 -4.06
N HIS A 163 12.82 -11.27 -3.17
CA HIS A 163 13.88 -11.98 -2.45
C HIS A 163 14.88 -12.65 -3.40
N ILE A 164 14.47 -12.92 -4.64
CA ILE A 164 15.33 -13.48 -5.69
C ILE A 164 16.59 -12.62 -5.94
N ASP A 165 16.52 -11.31 -5.74
CA ASP A 165 17.68 -10.42 -5.90
C ASP A 165 18.80 -10.71 -4.89
N LYS A 166 18.45 -11.18 -3.68
CA LYS A 166 19.39 -11.62 -2.66
C LYS A 166 19.97 -12.98 -3.01
N LEU A 167 19.12 -13.92 -3.40
CA LEU A 167 19.54 -15.27 -3.78
C LEU A 167 20.49 -15.27 -4.97
N ILE A 168 20.27 -14.40 -5.95
CA ILE A 168 21.19 -14.23 -7.10
C ILE A 168 22.57 -13.76 -6.64
N LYS A 169 22.63 -12.82 -5.68
CA LYS A 169 23.91 -12.35 -5.12
C LYS A 169 24.64 -13.43 -4.33
N GLU A 170 23.91 -14.31 -3.66
CA GLU A 170 24.47 -15.36 -2.80
C GLU A 170 24.98 -16.57 -3.59
N LYS A 171 24.17 -17.05 -4.57
CA LYS A 171 24.47 -18.33 -5.27
C LYS A 171 24.46 -18.25 -6.79
N GLY A 172 24.25 -17.08 -7.36
CA GLY A 172 24.16 -16.87 -8.80
C GLY A 172 22.88 -17.45 -9.42
N ILE A 173 22.61 -17.10 -10.69
CA ILE A 173 21.42 -17.60 -11.41
C ILE A 173 21.44 -19.12 -11.57
N ALA A 174 22.61 -19.70 -11.83
CA ALA A 174 22.77 -21.15 -11.99
C ALA A 174 22.47 -21.94 -10.69
N GLY A 175 22.63 -21.32 -9.52
CA GLY A 175 22.36 -21.93 -8.23
C GLY A 175 20.90 -21.87 -7.78
N LEU A 176 20.02 -21.22 -8.55
CA LEU A 176 18.59 -21.12 -8.23
C LEU A 176 17.89 -22.48 -8.41
N ASP A 177 17.01 -22.84 -7.47
CA ASP A 177 16.10 -23.97 -7.64
C ASP A 177 14.93 -23.62 -8.58
N ASP A 178 14.08 -24.59 -8.88
CA ASP A 178 13.03 -24.41 -9.89
C ASP A 178 11.96 -23.39 -9.47
N LEU A 179 11.62 -23.27 -8.18
CA LEU A 179 10.68 -22.25 -7.71
C LEU A 179 11.32 -20.86 -7.76
N GLU A 180 12.57 -20.74 -7.36
CA GLU A 180 13.35 -19.51 -7.43
C GLU A 180 13.53 -19.04 -8.88
N ARG A 181 13.78 -19.96 -9.81
CA ARG A 181 13.86 -19.68 -11.26
C ARG A 181 12.52 -19.23 -11.81
N LEU A 182 11.41 -19.81 -11.34
CA LEU A 182 10.07 -19.36 -11.70
C LEU A 182 9.81 -17.91 -11.20
N CYS A 183 10.18 -17.61 -9.96
CA CYS A 183 10.12 -16.25 -9.42
C CYS A 183 11.00 -15.28 -10.22
N TYR A 184 12.19 -15.73 -10.63
CA TYR A 184 13.06 -14.94 -11.51
C TYR A 184 12.36 -14.55 -12.82
N LEU A 185 11.72 -15.50 -13.51
CA LEU A 185 10.96 -15.21 -14.74
C LEU A 185 9.88 -14.15 -14.50
N PHE A 186 9.11 -14.30 -13.42
CA PHE A 186 8.01 -13.38 -13.12
C PHE A 186 8.49 -11.96 -12.80
N ILE A 187 9.64 -11.80 -12.14
CA ILE A 187 10.18 -10.50 -11.72
C ILE A 187 11.04 -9.86 -12.81
N LYS A 188 11.94 -10.63 -13.43
CA LYS A 188 12.91 -10.08 -14.40
C LYS A 188 12.37 -10.04 -15.83
N ASN A 189 11.35 -10.83 -16.11
CA ASN A 189 10.77 -10.97 -17.44
C ASN A 189 11.80 -11.35 -18.53
N GLU A 190 12.81 -12.09 -18.14
CA GLU A 190 13.89 -12.57 -19.01
C GLU A 190 14.27 -14.01 -18.63
N TYR A 191 14.84 -14.74 -19.57
CA TYR A 191 15.27 -16.12 -19.38
C TYR A 191 16.65 -16.34 -20.01
N PRO A 192 17.71 -16.12 -19.23
CA PRO A 192 19.08 -16.39 -19.69
C PRO A 192 19.26 -17.83 -20.18
N ASP A 193 20.17 -18.05 -21.16
CA ASP A 193 20.36 -19.36 -21.73
C ASP A 193 20.69 -20.46 -20.71
N ILE A 194 21.39 -20.11 -19.63
CA ILE A 194 21.66 -21.01 -18.51
C ILE A 194 20.38 -21.59 -17.86
N MET A 195 19.23 -20.97 -18.05
CA MET A 195 17.94 -21.48 -17.57
C MET A 195 17.32 -22.52 -18.52
N LYS A 196 17.84 -22.70 -19.72
CA LYS A 196 17.31 -23.60 -20.77
C LYS A 196 17.97 -24.99 -20.75
N GLU A 197 19.01 -25.21 -19.98
CA GLU A 197 19.87 -26.41 -20.09
C GLU A 197 19.36 -27.67 -19.37
N ARG A 198 18.19 -27.61 -18.75
CA ARG A 198 17.63 -28.76 -17.99
C ARG A 198 16.47 -29.39 -18.76
N GLU A 199 16.60 -30.65 -19.17
CA GLU A 199 15.49 -31.40 -19.77
C GLU A 199 14.30 -31.54 -18.83
N GLU A 200 13.07 -31.46 -19.35
CA GLU A 200 11.80 -31.55 -18.61
C GLU A 200 11.58 -30.51 -17.49
N ASP A 201 12.29 -29.41 -17.54
CA ASP A 201 12.25 -28.34 -16.56
C ASP A 201 10.90 -27.59 -16.57
N ILE A 202 10.38 -27.31 -15.37
CA ILE A 202 9.17 -26.49 -15.16
C ILE A 202 9.33 -25.11 -15.81
N VAL A 203 10.50 -24.50 -15.68
CA VAL A 203 10.79 -23.17 -16.25
C VAL A 203 10.77 -23.22 -17.77
N GLU A 204 11.35 -24.24 -18.38
CA GLU A 204 11.28 -24.45 -19.82
C GLU A 204 9.84 -24.64 -20.33
N MET A 205 9.01 -25.38 -19.56
CA MET A 205 7.59 -25.50 -19.88
C MET A 205 6.87 -24.15 -19.83
N VAL A 206 7.13 -23.33 -18.83
CA VAL A 206 6.57 -21.98 -18.74
C VAL A 206 6.98 -21.12 -19.91
N ILE A 207 8.26 -21.13 -20.31
CA ILE A 207 8.77 -20.40 -21.48
C ILE A 207 8.07 -20.86 -22.76
N LYS A 208 7.98 -22.17 -23.00
CA LYS A 208 7.28 -22.73 -24.16
C LYS A 208 5.79 -22.36 -24.18
N MET A 209 5.14 -22.33 -23.03
CA MET A 209 3.74 -21.88 -22.92
C MET A 209 3.59 -20.39 -23.17
N TYR A 210 4.57 -19.57 -22.77
CA TYR A 210 4.58 -18.15 -23.07
C TYR A 210 4.74 -17.90 -24.57
N ASP A 211 5.61 -18.62 -25.26
CA ASP A 211 5.75 -18.53 -26.71
C ASP A 211 4.47 -18.95 -27.45
N LYS A 212 3.79 -20.00 -26.98
CA LYS A 212 2.47 -20.41 -27.50
C LYS A 212 1.41 -19.33 -27.24
N PHE A 213 1.41 -18.72 -26.07
CA PHE A 213 0.51 -17.62 -25.71
C PHE A 213 0.77 -16.40 -26.62
N ARG A 214 2.03 -16.05 -26.82
CA ARG A 214 2.47 -14.95 -27.70
C ARG A 214 2.08 -15.17 -29.17
N SER A 215 2.14 -16.39 -29.65
CA SER A 215 1.76 -16.75 -31.02
C SER A 215 0.24 -16.80 -31.27
N ASN A 216 -0.58 -16.76 -30.21
CA ASN A 216 -2.03 -16.69 -30.31
C ASN A 216 -2.47 -15.23 -30.44
N GLU A 217 -2.55 -14.71 -31.65
CA GLU A 217 -2.82 -13.29 -31.93
C GLU A 217 -4.03 -12.69 -31.17
N PRO A 218 -5.23 -13.32 -31.11
CA PRO A 218 -6.37 -12.75 -30.40
C PRO A 218 -6.09 -12.58 -28.90
N ILE A 219 -5.53 -13.58 -28.23
CA ILE A 219 -5.26 -13.53 -26.79
C ILE A 219 -4.11 -12.57 -26.51
N TRP A 220 -3.09 -12.59 -27.34
CA TRP A 220 -1.95 -11.68 -27.22
C TRP A 220 -2.34 -10.21 -27.40
N SER A 221 -3.19 -9.92 -28.38
CA SER A 221 -3.73 -8.58 -28.60
C SER A 221 -4.52 -8.09 -27.39
N LEU A 222 -5.39 -8.94 -26.82
CA LEU A 222 -6.15 -8.63 -25.60
C LEU A 222 -5.21 -8.39 -24.42
N ALA A 223 -4.21 -9.23 -24.22
CA ALA A 223 -3.23 -9.08 -23.15
C ALA A 223 -2.48 -7.74 -23.23
N ASN A 224 -2.06 -7.34 -24.44
CA ASN A 224 -1.41 -6.05 -24.66
C ASN A 224 -2.35 -4.87 -24.39
N GLN A 225 -3.60 -4.93 -24.82
CA GLN A 225 -4.59 -3.88 -24.55
C GLN A 225 -4.84 -3.71 -23.06
N LEU A 226 -5.00 -4.80 -22.30
CA LEU A 226 -5.18 -4.78 -20.86
C LEU A 226 -3.93 -4.27 -20.13
N ALA A 227 -2.74 -4.70 -20.54
CA ALA A 227 -1.49 -4.21 -19.97
C ALA A 227 -1.32 -2.70 -20.18
N LEU A 228 -1.60 -2.19 -21.39
CA LEU A 228 -1.57 -0.76 -21.67
C LEU A 228 -2.62 0.03 -20.88
N ALA A 229 -3.83 -0.52 -20.71
CA ALA A 229 -4.88 0.09 -19.90
C ALA A 229 -4.45 0.19 -18.43
N LYS A 230 -3.86 -0.87 -17.89
CA LYS A 230 -3.33 -0.91 -16.51
C LYS A 230 -2.24 0.15 -16.30
N LEU A 231 -1.26 0.23 -17.20
CA LEU A 231 -0.20 1.23 -17.15
C LEU A 231 -0.74 2.67 -17.18
N ARG A 232 -1.78 2.93 -17.98
CA ARG A 232 -2.44 4.26 -18.03
C ARG A 232 -3.13 4.58 -16.70
N THR A 233 -3.82 3.61 -16.11
CA THR A 233 -4.50 3.79 -14.83
C THR A 233 -3.50 4.07 -13.72
N GLU A 234 -2.44 3.29 -13.62
CA GLU A 234 -1.36 3.48 -12.64
C GLU A 234 -0.70 4.87 -12.80
N SER A 235 -0.43 5.31 -14.03
CA SER A 235 0.11 6.64 -14.29
C SER A 235 -0.83 7.77 -13.85
N LEU A 236 -2.15 7.62 -14.07
CA LEU A 236 -3.14 8.59 -13.62
C LEU A 236 -3.29 8.62 -12.08
N GLU A 237 -3.18 7.47 -11.43
CA GLU A 237 -3.20 7.38 -9.97
C GLU A 237 -1.97 8.05 -9.35
N MET A 238 -0.78 7.79 -9.86
CA MET A 238 0.45 8.47 -9.44
C MET A 238 0.35 10.00 -9.59
N GLU A 239 -0.19 10.47 -10.72
CA GLU A 239 -0.39 11.91 -10.95
C GLU A 239 -1.38 12.53 -9.94
N ARG A 240 -2.44 11.79 -9.59
CA ARG A 240 -3.42 12.22 -8.57
C ARG A 240 -2.81 12.26 -7.18
N GLU A 241 -2.02 11.27 -6.82
CA GLU A 241 -1.32 11.22 -5.53
C GLU A 241 -0.33 12.37 -5.40
N GLU A 242 0.47 12.64 -6.44
CA GLU A 242 1.40 13.78 -6.47
C GLU A 242 0.68 15.13 -6.32
N LYS A 243 -0.43 15.33 -7.05
CA LYS A 243 -1.26 16.54 -6.92
C LYS A 243 -1.84 16.68 -5.51
N THR A 244 -2.26 15.58 -4.91
CA THR A 244 -2.83 15.57 -3.56
C THR A 244 -1.75 15.91 -2.53
N ALA A 245 -0.56 15.33 -2.65
CA ALA A 245 0.58 15.61 -1.78
C ALA A 245 0.98 17.11 -1.84
N LYS A 246 1.06 17.69 -3.04
CA LYS A 246 1.34 19.13 -3.23
C LYS A 246 0.28 20.01 -2.55
N ARG A 247 -1.01 19.69 -2.71
CA ARG A 247 -2.10 20.45 -2.06
C ARG A 247 -2.05 20.37 -0.53
N ILE A 248 -1.68 19.21 0.02
CA ILE A 248 -1.51 19.06 1.46
C ILE A 248 -0.33 19.91 1.95
N GLU A 249 0.80 19.88 1.25
CA GLU A 249 1.98 20.69 1.59
C GLU A 249 1.68 22.19 1.56
N GLU A 250 0.99 22.68 0.53
CA GLU A 250 0.53 24.06 0.42
C GLU A 250 -0.41 24.43 1.56
N GLY A 251 -1.38 23.56 1.88
CA GLY A 251 -2.32 23.77 2.99
C GLY A 251 -1.61 23.86 4.34
N ILE A 252 -0.61 23.04 4.58
CA ILE A 252 0.21 23.10 5.81
C ILE A 252 0.96 24.41 5.89
N LYS A 253 1.61 24.87 4.79
CA LYS A 253 2.32 26.14 4.75
C LYS A 253 1.40 27.32 5.07
N GLN A 254 0.23 27.36 4.44
CA GLN A 254 -0.78 28.40 4.70
C GLN A 254 -1.26 28.37 6.14
N GLY A 255 -1.55 27.17 6.68
CA GLY A 255 -1.97 27.01 8.07
C GLY A 255 -0.93 27.49 9.09
N ILE A 256 0.35 27.23 8.84
CA ILE A 256 1.46 27.71 9.67
C ILE A 256 1.55 29.25 9.63
N GLU A 257 1.42 29.85 8.45
CA GLU A 257 1.50 31.31 8.29
C GLU A 257 0.35 32.01 9.00
N ILE A 258 -0.88 31.55 8.80
CA ILE A 258 -2.07 32.07 9.50
C ILE A 258 -1.91 31.92 11.03
N GLY A 259 -1.52 30.72 11.49
CA GLY A 259 -1.33 30.51 12.93
C GLY A 259 -0.23 31.37 13.54
N ARG A 260 0.82 31.70 12.78
CA ARG A 260 1.89 32.62 13.21
C ARG A 260 1.36 34.06 13.31
N GLU A 261 0.60 34.53 12.33
CA GLU A 261 0.03 35.89 12.34
C GLU A 261 -0.95 36.05 13.49
N GLU A 262 -1.88 35.10 13.67
CA GLU A 262 -2.82 35.08 14.77
C GLU A 262 -2.12 35.05 16.14
N GLY A 263 -1.10 34.18 16.27
CA GLY A 263 -0.31 34.10 17.50
C GLY A 263 0.41 35.40 17.86
N VAL A 264 0.96 36.11 16.86
CA VAL A 264 1.58 37.44 17.08
C VAL A 264 0.54 38.47 17.52
N GLU A 265 -0.64 38.47 16.91
CA GLU A 265 -1.71 39.40 17.27
C GLU A 265 -2.25 39.14 18.69
N ILE A 266 -2.47 37.88 19.02
CA ILE A 266 -2.88 37.48 20.40
C ILE A 266 -1.81 37.89 21.41
N GLY A 267 -0.53 37.60 21.12
CA GLY A 267 0.57 37.96 21.98
C GLY A 267 0.68 39.48 22.23
N LYS A 268 0.49 40.31 21.20
CA LYS A 268 0.42 41.77 21.34
C LYS A 268 -0.73 42.22 22.23
N LYS A 269 -1.92 41.68 22.02
CA LYS A 269 -3.10 42.00 22.83
C LYS A 269 -2.91 41.63 24.31
N GLU A 270 -2.34 40.45 24.56
CA GLU A 270 -2.06 40.00 25.94
C GLU A 270 -0.98 40.88 26.61
N THR A 271 0.05 41.24 25.92
CA THR A 271 1.13 42.11 26.43
C THR A 271 0.57 43.47 26.78
N LEU A 272 -0.19 44.08 25.87
CA LEU A 272 -0.84 45.37 26.12
C LEU A 272 -1.80 45.33 27.34
N LYS A 273 -2.56 44.24 27.45
CA LYS A 273 -3.42 44.03 28.62
C LYS A 273 -2.66 43.97 29.96
N LYS A 274 -1.53 43.24 29.96
CA LYS A 274 -0.65 43.13 31.14
C LYS A 274 -0.01 44.48 31.49
N GLU A 275 0.41 45.26 30.52
CA GLU A 275 0.97 46.61 30.69
C GLU A 275 -0.08 47.56 31.24
N LYS A 276 -1.29 47.60 30.71
CA LYS A 276 -2.43 48.38 31.26
C LYS A 276 -2.69 48.03 32.71
N GLN A 277 -2.76 46.75 33.05
CA GLN A 277 -2.96 46.32 34.45
C GLN A 277 -1.80 46.74 35.38
N ARG A 278 -0.57 46.70 34.88
CA ARG A 278 0.62 47.16 35.63
C ARG A 278 0.52 48.67 35.89
N CYS A 279 0.22 49.47 34.88
CA CYS A 279 0.01 50.90 35.01
C CYS A 279 -1.08 51.26 35.99
N ILE A 280 -2.27 50.58 35.95
CA ILE A 280 -3.35 50.78 36.91
C ILE A 280 -2.87 50.54 38.36
N LYS A 281 -2.13 49.44 38.58
CA LYS A 281 -1.61 49.12 39.94
C LYS A 281 -0.60 50.19 40.40
N MET A 282 0.27 50.68 39.52
CA MET A 282 1.26 51.71 39.85
C MET A 282 0.59 53.03 40.19
N LEU A 283 -0.38 53.46 39.36
CA LEU A 283 -1.14 54.71 39.58
C LEU A 283 -1.95 54.69 40.85
N LYS A 284 -2.61 53.55 41.13
CA LYS A 284 -3.37 53.35 42.39
C LYS A 284 -2.46 53.44 43.61
N LYS A 285 -1.22 52.94 43.50
CA LYS A 285 -0.22 53.03 44.59
C LYS A 285 0.34 54.44 44.77
N GLN A 286 0.59 55.15 43.68
CA GLN A 286 1.19 56.48 43.70
C GLN A 286 0.22 57.61 44.08
N TYR A 287 -1.01 57.56 43.46
CA TYR A 287 -1.95 58.66 43.58
C TYR A 287 -3.23 58.32 44.37
N HIS A 288 -3.37 57.07 44.82
CA HIS A 288 -4.53 56.58 45.57
C HIS A 288 -5.88 56.77 44.85
N GLN A 289 -5.88 56.81 43.50
CA GLN A 289 -7.06 57.01 42.67
C GLN A 289 -7.34 55.79 41.81
N ASP A 290 -8.65 55.59 41.50
CA ASP A 290 -9.05 54.60 40.51
C ASP A 290 -8.95 55.20 39.11
N CYS A 291 -8.07 54.64 38.29
CA CYS A 291 -7.75 55.13 36.95
C CYS A 291 -8.02 54.07 35.86
N GLN A 292 -8.82 53.04 36.18
CA GLN A 292 -8.99 51.88 35.28
C GLN A 292 -9.54 52.30 33.92
N GLU A 293 -10.67 52.98 33.86
CA GLU A 293 -11.31 53.41 32.59
C GLU A 293 -10.38 54.28 31.73
N TRP A 294 -9.66 55.20 32.38
CA TRP A 294 -8.73 56.06 31.69
C TRP A 294 -7.55 55.28 31.11
N VAL A 295 -6.92 54.40 31.86
CA VAL A 295 -5.78 53.61 31.39
C VAL A 295 -6.20 52.62 30.28
N GLU A 296 -7.44 52.09 30.33
CA GLU A 296 -7.95 51.24 29.28
C GLU A 296 -8.11 51.98 27.92
N SER A 297 -8.32 53.27 27.93
CA SER A 297 -8.42 54.12 26.74
C SER A 297 -7.07 54.54 26.13
N LEU A 298 -5.96 54.32 26.83
CA LEU A 298 -4.63 54.84 26.43
C LEU A 298 -3.98 53.95 25.35
N SER A 299 -3.20 54.60 24.47
CA SER A 299 -2.33 53.95 23.51
C SER A 299 -1.02 53.43 24.16
N GLU A 300 -0.31 52.53 23.47
CA GLU A 300 0.98 51.99 23.94
C GLU A 300 1.97 53.12 24.31
N LYS A 301 2.13 54.15 23.46
CA LYS A 301 2.99 55.30 23.72
C LYS A 301 2.62 56.06 25.01
N GLN A 302 1.33 56.19 25.26
CA GLN A 302 0.83 56.82 26.47
C GLN A 302 1.10 55.97 27.73
N LEU A 303 1.02 54.64 27.62
CA LEU A 303 1.41 53.74 28.69
C LEU A 303 2.88 53.83 29.05
N ASP A 304 3.76 53.91 28.03
CA ASP A 304 5.19 54.14 28.21
C ASP A 304 5.44 55.47 28.93
N GLY A 305 4.68 56.53 28.53
CA GLY A 305 4.73 57.83 29.22
C GLY A 305 4.32 57.77 30.70
N ILE A 306 3.39 56.89 31.08
CA ILE A 306 3.09 56.66 32.47
C ILE A 306 4.30 56.17 33.26
N ILE A 307 5.03 55.19 32.67
CA ILE A 307 6.21 54.61 33.33
C ILE A 307 7.32 55.67 33.53
N GLU A 308 7.49 56.55 32.55
CA GLU A 308 8.54 57.61 32.61
C GLU A 308 8.20 58.75 33.55
N LEU A 309 6.93 59.12 33.70
CA LEU A 309 6.52 60.34 34.40
C LEU A 309 5.95 60.10 35.79
N ILE A 310 5.54 58.87 36.13
CA ILE A 310 4.81 58.55 37.37
C ILE A 310 5.56 58.96 38.66
N PHE A 311 6.87 58.97 38.62
CA PHE A 311 7.69 59.34 39.77
C PHE A 311 8.22 60.80 39.67
N LYS A 312 7.91 61.55 38.62
CA LYS A 312 8.40 62.92 38.39
C LYS A 312 7.33 63.98 38.72
N GLU A 313 6.07 63.60 38.75
CA GLU A 313 4.95 64.50 38.97
C GLU A 313 4.20 64.10 40.23
N GLU A 314 4.01 65.04 41.17
CA GLU A 314 3.33 64.81 42.43
C GLU A 314 1.81 65.01 42.31
N ASP A 315 1.33 65.94 41.44
CA ASP A 315 -0.07 66.21 41.20
C ASP A 315 -0.64 65.36 40.08
N PHE A 316 -1.68 64.58 40.38
CA PHE A 316 -2.31 63.68 39.41
C PHE A 316 -3.00 64.38 38.24
N LYS A 317 -3.54 65.58 38.41
CA LYS A 317 -4.20 66.33 37.32
C LYS A 317 -3.16 66.78 36.30
N VAL A 318 -2.00 67.25 36.73
CA VAL A 318 -0.88 67.70 35.89
C VAL A 318 -0.29 66.45 35.19
N PHE A 319 -0.09 65.38 35.92
CA PHE A 319 0.37 64.12 35.36
C PHE A 319 -0.56 63.63 34.24
N LYS A 320 -1.86 63.52 34.48
CA LYS A 320 -2.86 63.10 33.51
C LYS A 320 -2.85 63.94 32.23
N GLN A 321 -2.82 65.26 32.37
CA GLN A 321 -2.73 66.18 31.24
C GLN A 321 -1.48 65.92 30.37
N LYS A 322 -0.32 65.69 30.99
CA LYS A 322 0.94 65.38 30.28
C LYS A 322 0.83 64.07 29.50
N ILE A 323 0.22 63.00 30.06
CA ILE A 323 0.02 61.74 29.37
C ILE A 323 -0.96 61.90 28.19
N ASP A 324 -2.10 62.61 28.42
CA ASP A 324 -3.12 62.83 27.38
C ASP A 324 -2.57 63.64 26.17
N MET A 325 -1.45 64.43 26.36
CA MET A 325 -0.78 65.15 25.27
C MET A 325 0.23 64.31 24.47
N ILE A 326 0.55 63.08 24.89
CA ILE A 326 1.43 62.14 24.14
C ILE A 326 0.63 61.60 22.95
N LYS A 327 1.14 61.84 21.76
CA LYS A 327 0.55 61.41 20.48
C LYS A 327 1.12 60.09 19.98
#